data_97f0a5a0555c94d8e7c56cd71e0539bb
#
_entry.id   97f0a5a0555c94d8e7c56cd71e0539bb
#
_cell.length_a   1.000
_cell.length_b   1.000
_cell.length_c   1.000
_cell.angle_alpha   90.00
_cell.angle_beta   90.00
_cell.angle_gamma   90.00
#
_symmetry.space_group_name_H-M   'P 1'
#
loop_
_entity.id
_entity.type
_entity.pdbx_description
1 polymer ?
#
loop_
_entity_poly.entity_id
_entity_poly.type
_entity_poly.pdbx_seq_one_letter_code
_entity_poly.pdbx_strand_id
1 'polypeptide(L)'
;AFLCGWISFWATDPPSISIMALAIVNYLAFFVPIHGLVLKLVAVVFVLIFMGVHIRSVEGGGKFQIIITALKILPFALVIGIGLFNLQGDILLSSAPLKGYATGGIAALIAGVATTTWSYDGMGAACYMSGEIKNPKKNMPLGLILTAVIVLALYAGLTFVASGILSIDEMATSDAPIALLASKLPGIGQYAGTIVAIMAIIVVIGSLSSCIMFQPRIEYAMAKDNLFFKSFAKVHPKYETPYFSIIVQWAVAIV
;
A
#
# COMPACT_ATOMS: atom_id res chain seq x y z
N ALA A 1 -13.13 19.31 -8.62
CA ALA A 1 -12.93 19.08 -7.17
C ALA A 1 -14.10 18.32 -6.55
N PHE A 2 -15.36 18.79 -6.66
CA PHE A 2 -16.53 18.14 -6.04
C PHE A 2 -16.71 16.68 -6.46
N LEU A 3 -16.76 16.38 -7.75
CA LEU A 3 -16.92 15.00 -8.27
C LEU A 3 -15.80 14.07 -7.81
N CYS A 4 -14.58 14.57 -7.72
CA CYS A 4 -13.44 13.76 -7.25
C CYS A 4 -13.70 13.28 -5.81
N GLY A 5 -13.98 14.19 -4.87
CA GLY A 5 -14.23 13.80 -3.50
C GLY A 5 -15.53 12.99 -3.30
N TRP A 6 -16.56 13.25 -4.13
CA TRP A 6 -17.79 12.45 -4.12
C TRP A 6 -17.55 11.00 -4.56
N ILE A 7 -16.77 10.81 -5.64
CA ILE A 7 -16.40 9.48 -6.12
C ILE A 7 -15.46 8.79 -5.14
N SER A 8 -14.51 9.52 -4.53
CA SER A 8 -13.63 8.98 -3.49
C SER A 8 -14.44 8.34 -2.38
N PHE A 9 -15.38 9.07 -1.82
CA PHE A 9 -16.20 8.58 -0.70
C PHE A 9 -17.05 7.36 -1.06
N TRP A 10 -17.67 7.31 -2.25
CA TRP A 10 -18.62 6.23 -2.58
C TRP A 10 -18.00 5.04 -3.30
N ALA A 11 -16.97 5.26 -4.10
CA ALA A 11 -16.46 4.24 -5.02
C ALA A 11 -15.02 3.81 -4.77
N THR A 12 -14.22 4.61 -4.04
CA THR A 12 -12.78 4.34 -3.91
C THR A 12 -12.38 4.04 -2.48
N ASP A 13 -12.70 4.93 -1.54
CA ASP A 13 -12.13 4.90 -0.21
C ASP A 13 -12.66 3.76 0.67
N PRO A 14 -13.98 3.58 0.88
CA PRO A 14 -14.50 2.47 1.66
C PRO A 14 -14.17 1.09 1.06
N PRO A 15 -14.30 0.86 -0.27
CA PRO A 15 -13.87 -0.40 -0.86
C PRO A 15 -12.39 -0.69 -0.65
N SER A 16 -11.51 0.32 -0.72
CA SER A 16 -10.08 0.15 -0.45
C SER A 16 -9.81 -0.35 0.97
N ILE A 17 -10.51 0.22 1.96
CA ILE A 17 -10.43 -0.22 3.36
C ILE A 17 -10.84 -1.69 3.49
N SER A 18 -11.96 -2.07 2.86
CA SER A 18 -12.50 -3.44 2.91
C SER A 18 -11.55 -4.45 2.27
N ILE A 19 -11.03 -4.12 1.08
CA ILE A 19 -10.06 -4.96 0.35
C ILE A 19 -8.79 -5.17 1.18
N MET A 20 -8.24 -4.11 1.78
CA MET A 20 -7.04 -4.21 2.61
C MET A 20 -7.31 -5.01 3.89
N ALA A 21 -8.44 -4.82 4.55
CA ALA A 21 -8.79 -5.58 5.74
C ALA A 21 -8.93 -7.09 5.44
N LEU A 22 -9.59 -7.43 4.35
CA LEU A 22 -9.71 -8.82 3.89
C LEU A 22 -8.36 -9.40 3.47
N ALA A 23 -7.49 -8.62 2.81
CA ALA A 23 -6.17 -9.06 2.41
C ALA A 23 -5.30 -9.41 3.64
N ILE A 24 -5.35 -8.62 4.73
CA ILE A 24 -4.65 -8.97 5.97
C ILE A 24 -5.05 -10.36 6.45
N VAL A 25 -6.36 -10.64 6.49
CA VAL A 25 -6.85 -11.91 7.02
C VAL A 25 -6.55 -13.07 6.07
N ASN A 26 -6.58 -12.85 4.75
CA ASN A 26 -6.18 -13.85 3.77
C ASN A 26 -4.69 -14.24 3.92
N TYR A 27 -3.79 -13.28 4.18
CA TYR A 27 -2.40 -13.61 4.48
C TYR A 27 -2.22 -14.26 5.86
N LEU A 28 -3.04 -13.89 6.86
CA LEU A 28 -3.07 -14.57 8.16
C LEU A 28 -3.55 -16.03 8.02
N ALA A 29 -4.44 -16.31 7.08
CA ALA A 29 -4.94 -17.65 6.81
C ALA A 29 -3.83 -18.63 6.33
N PHE A 30 -2.68 -18.11 5.90
CA PHE A 30 -1.47 -18.92 5.65
C PHE A 30 -0.94 -19.59 6.94
N PHE A 31 -1.12 -18.95 8.10
CA PHE A 31 -0.61 -19.46 9.39
C PHE A 31 -1.69 -20.16 10.21
N VAL A 32 -2.93 -19.70 10.11
CA VAL A 32 -4.06 -20.19 10.89
C VAL A 32 -5.26 -20.35 9.96
N PRO A 33 -5.92 -21.54 9.90
CA PRO A 33 -7.05 -21.75 9.01
C PRO A 33 -8.25 -20.87 9.41
N ILE A 34 -8.43 -19.74 8.74
CA ILE A 34 -9.50 -18.77 8.96
C ILE A 34 -10.38 -18.75 7.71
N HIS A 35 -11.66 -19.13 7.82
CA HIS A 35 -12.55 -19.23 6.67
C HIS A 35 -13.94 -18.66 6.97
N GLY A 36 -14.69 -18.37 5.93
CA GLY A 36 -16.11 -18.01 5.99
C GLY A 36 -16.37 -16.73 6.79
N LEU A 37 -17.33 -16.80 7.72
CA LEU A 37 -17.75 -15.66 8.53
C LEU A 37 -16.64 -15.18 9.47
N VAL A 38 -15.82 -16.08 10.00
CA VAL A 38 -14.72 -15.71 10.92
C VAL A 38 -13.71 -14.81 10.22
N LEU A 39 -13.40 -15.07 8.94
CA LEU A 39 -12.53 -14.23 8.12
C LEU A 39 -13.04 -12.78 8.06
N LYS A 40 -14.34 -12.61 7.79
CA LYS A 40 -14.96 -11.28 7.73
C LYS A 40 -14.95 -10.58 9.09
N LEU A 41 -15.25 -11.30 10.17
CA LEU A 41 -15.23 -10.73 11.53
C LEU A 41 -13.84 -10.26 11.94
N VAL A 42 -12.80 -11.03 11.63
CA VAL A 42 -11.40 -10.63 11.90
C VAL A 42 -11.01 -9.40 11.08
N ALA A 43 -11.43 -9.31 9.81
CA ALA A 43 -11.21 -8.13 8.99
C ALA A 43 -11.86 -6.88 9.61
N VAL A 44 -13.10 -6.98 10.08
CA VAL A 44 -13.81 -5.90 10.79
C VAL A 44 -13.05 -5.48 12.05
N VAL A 45 -12.51 -6.42 12.82
CA VAL A 45 -11.71 -6.11 14.02
C VAL A 45 -10.49 -5.26 13.68
N PHE A 46 -9.76 -5.56 12.57
CA PHE A 46 -8.64 -4.72 12.13
C PHE A 46 -9.09 -3.29 11.81
N VAL A 47 -10.20 -3.14 11.10
CA VAL A 47 -10.73 -1.79 10.79
C VAL A 47 -11.10 -1.05 12.06
N LEU A 48 -11.77 -1.71 13.03
CA LEU A 48 -12.14 -1.12 14.32
C LEU A 48 -10.92 -0.67 15.15
N ILE A 49 -9.86 -1.47 15.17
CA ILE A 49 -8.62 -1.13 15.88
C ILE A 49 -8.04 0.17 15.32
N PHE A 50 -7.85 0.26 13.98
CA PHE A 50 -7.25 1.44 13.36
C PHE A 50 -8.18 2.65 13.39
N MET A 51 -9.50 2.46 13.29
CA MET A 51 -10.47 3.51 13.54
C MET A 51 -10.29 4.09 14.95
N GLY A 52 -10.21 3.24 15.97
CA GLY A 52 -10.02 3.66 17.35
C GLY A 52 -8.70 4.42 17.57
N VAL A 53 -7.61 3.98 16.94
CA VAL A 53 -6.31 4.66 16.99
C VAL A 53 -6.40 6.05 16.37
N HIS A 54 -6.95 6.17 15.15
CA HIS A 54 -6.97 7.43 14.42
C HIS A 54 -8.04 8.42 14.89
N ILE A 55 -9.09 7.96 15.59
CA ILE A 55 -10.00 8.87 16.30
C ILE A 55 -9.31 9.48 17.53
N ARG A 56 -8.49 8.70 18.25
CA ARG A 56 -7.88 9.14 19.52
C ARG A 56 -6.66 10.03 19.34
N SER A 57 -5.88 9.87 18.28
CA SER A 57 -4.62 10.61 18.14
C SER A 57 -4.09 10.62 16.71
N VAL A 58 -3.93 11.83 16.17
CA VAL A 58 -3.18 12.05 14.91
C VAL A 58 -1.70 11.75 15.12
N GLU A 59 -1.12 12.21 16.23
CA GLU A 59 0.29 12.02 16.56
C GLU A 59 0.62 10.53 16.76
N GLY A 60 -0.24 9.78 17.47
CA GLY A 60 -0.10 8.34 17.66
C GLY A 60 -0.16 7.58 16.35
N GLY A 61 -1.09 7.94 15.47
CA GLY A 61 -1.20 7.41 14.12
C GLY A 61 0.06 7.69 13.28
N GLY A 62 0.60 8.92 13.36
CA GLY A 62 1.85 9.29 12.69
C GLY A 62 3.06 8.50 13.18
N LYS A 63 3.24 8.33 14.50
CA LYS A 63 4.31 7.51 15.07
C LYS A 63 4.20 6.04 14.63
N PHE A 64 2.99 5.50 14.64
CA PHE A 64 2.74 4.14 14.12
C PHE A 64 3.15 4.04 12.63
N GLN A 65 2.82 5.03 11.80
CA GLN A 65 3.20 5.04 10.39
C GLN A 65 4.71 5.07 10.16
N ILE A 66 5.47 5.78 10.99
CA ILE A 66 6.95 5.79 10.91
C ILE A 66 7.49 4.38 11.16
N ILE A 67 7.04 3.73 12.24
CA ILE A 67 7.50 2.38 12.61
C ILE A 67 7.13 1.37 11.52
N ILE A 68 5.86 1.36 11.11
CA ILE A 68 5.39 0.39 10.11
C ILE A 68 6.04 0.61 8.74
N THR A 69 6.37 1.85 8.38
CA THR A 69 7.09 2.16 7.15
C THR A 69 8.52 1.63 7.18
N ALA A 70 9.23 1.78 8.29
CA ALA A 70 10.55 1.17 8.45
C ALA A 70 10.47 -0.36 8.35
N LEU A 71 9.48 -0.99 8.99
CA LEU A 71 9.24 -2.42 8.91
C LEU A 71 8.84 -2.90 7.51
N LYS A 72 8.15 -2.07 6.70
CA LYS A 72 7.85 -2.38 5.30
C LYS A 72 9.08 -2.38 4.42
N ILE A 73 9.96 -1.39 4.58
CA ILE A 73 11.14 -1.18 3.72
C ILE A 73 12.19 -2.27 3.97
N LEU A 74 12.39 -2.68 5.21
CA LEU A 74 13.46 -3.59 5.63
C LEU A 74 13.47 -4.93 4.87
N PRO A 75 12.35 -5.67 4.73
CA PRO A 75 12.36 -6.93 4.01
C PRO A 75 12.67 -6.76 2.52
N PHE A 76 12.17 -5.70 1.88
CA PHE A 76 12.49 -5.43 0.48
C PHE A 76 13.98 -5.10 0.30
N ALA A 77 14.54 -4.30 1.21
CA ALA A 77 15.97 -4.00 1.21
C ALA A 77 16.82 -5.27 1.43
N LEU A 78 16.38 -6.20 2.28
CA LEU A 78 17.05 -7.50 2.46
C LEU A 78 17.00 -8.36 1.19
N VAL A 79 15.83 -8.50 0.57
CA VAL A 79 15.69 -9.25 -0.70
C VAL A 79 16.55 -8.63 -1.79
N ILE A 80 16.56 -7.32 -1.92
CA ILE A 80 17.43 -6.62 -2.87
C ILE A 80 18.90 -6.85 -2.52
N GLY A 81 19.30 -6.66 -1.26
CA GLY A 81 20.67 -6.82 -0.81
C GLY A 81 21.21 -8.22 -1.08
N ILE A 82 20.50 -9.27 -0.64
CA ILE A 82 20.90 -10.66 -0.88
C ILE A 82 20.91 -10.97 -2.38
N GLY A 83 19.89 -10.49 -3.10
CA GLY A 83 19.75 -10.75 -4.53
C GLY A 83 20.87 -10.15 -5.37
N LEU A 84 21.37 -8.95 -5.01
CA LEU A 84 22.51 -8.33 -5.74
C LEU A 84 23.79 -9.17 -5.70
N PHE A 85 24.00 -9.96 -4.63
CA PHE A 85 25.14 -10.87 -4.53
C PHE A 85 24.93 -12.21 -5.25
N ASN A 86 23.71 -12.47 -5.75
CA ASN A 86 23.33 -13.73 -6.37
C ASN A 86 22.81 -13.56 -7.81
N LEU A 87 23.15 -12.46 -8.46
CA LEU A 87 22.78 -12.21 -9.86
C LEU A 87 23.43 -13.24 -10.79
N GLN A 88 22.63 -13.75 -11.73
CA GLN A 88 23.08 -14.65 -12.79
C GLN A 88 23.22 -13.84 -14.09
N GLY A 89 24.46 -13.63 -14.54
CA GLY A 89 24.74 -12.79 -15.71
C GLY A 89 24.07 -13.29 -16.99
N ASP A 90 23.97 -14.62 -17.17
CA ASP A 90 23.31 -15.23 -18.32
C ASP A 90 21.81 -14.93 -18.38
N ILE A 91 21.15 -14.85 -17.23
CA ILE A 91 19.72 -14.49 -17.13
C ILE A 91 19.53 -12.99 -17.38
N LEU A 92 20.35 -12.16 -16.76
CA LEU A 92 20.27 -10.70 -16.86
C LEU A 92 20.47 -10.20 -18.30
N LEU A 93 21.32 -10.88 -19.07
CA LEU A 93 21.61 -10.53 -20.47
C LEU A 93 20.70 -11.26 -21.48
N SER A 94 19.82 -12.15 -21.01
CA SER A 94 18.89 -12.85 -21.88
C SER A 94 17.80 -11.88 -22.38
N SER A 95 17.77 -11.62 -23.66
CA SER A 95 16.79 -10.74 -24.33
C SER A 95 15.70 -11.52 -25.07
N ALA A 96 15.43 -12.77 -24.65
CA ALA A 96 14.40 -13.57 -25.29
C ALA A 96 13.02 -12.94 -25.15
N PRO A 97 12.34 -12.59 -26.27
CA PRO A 97 11.00 -12.03 -26.20
C PRO A 97 10.02 -13.09 -25.71
N LEU A 98 9.09 -12.68 -24.84
CA LEU A 98 7.99 -13.51 -24.38
C LEU A 98 7.16 -13.99 -25.57
N LYS A 99 7.01 -15.31 -25.73
CA LYS A 99 6.12 -15.89 -26.74
C LYS A 99 4.68 -15.44 -26.45
N GLY A 100 4.08 -14.75 -27.41
CA GLY A 100 2.67 -14.33 -27.33
C GLY A 100 2.42 -12.89 -26.85
N TYR A 101 3.45 -12.13 -26.47
CA TYR A 101 3.34 -10.70 -26.21
C TYR A 101 3.80 -9.88 -27.40
N ALA A 102 3.16 -8.71 -27.58
CA ALA A 102 3.51 -7.80 -28.66
C ALA A 102 5.02 -7.51 -28.66
N THR A 103 5.65 -7.86 -29.74
CA THR A 103 7.07 -7.64 -29.95
C THR A 103 7.38 -6.16 -29.86
N GLY A 104 8.09 -5.76 -28.82
CA GLY A 104 8.86 -4.54 -28.71
C GLY A 104 8.26 -3.23 -29.21
N GLY A 105 8.99 -2.15 -29.03
CA GLY A 105 8.67 -0.85 -29.53
C GLY A 105 7.86 0.03 -28.55
N ILE A 106 7.47 1.18 -29.04
CA ILE A 106 6.82 2.24 -28.25
C ILE A 106 5.49 1.76 -27.62
N ALA A 107 4.72 0.94 -28.32
CA ALA A 107 3.45 0.41 -27.78
C ALA A 107 3.64 -0.46 -26.53
N ALA A 108 4.64 -1.33 -26.52
CA ALA A 108 4.97 -2.15 -25.36
C ALA A 108 5.48 -1.28 -24.19
N LEU A 109 6.26 -0.25 -24.47
CA LEU A 109 6.72 0.71 -23.48
C LEU A 109 5.52 1.46 -22.86
N ILE A 110 4.59 1.96 -23.67
CA ILE A 110 3.38 2.65 -23.20
C ILE A 110 2.51 1.72 -22.34
N ALA A 111 2.31 0.48 -22.77
CA ALA A 111 1.57 -0.52 -22.01
C ALA A 111 2.26 -0.82 -20.64
N GLY A 112 3.57 -0.97 -20.65
CA GLY A 112 4.36 -1.14 -19.42
C GLY A 112 4.22 0.05 -18.47
N VAL A 113 4.34 1.28 -18.98
CA VAL A 113 4.14 2.50 -18.17
C VAL A 113 2.72 2.55 -17.63
N ALA A 114 1.71 2.23 -18.42
CA ALA A 114 0.31 2.22 -17.98
C ALA A 114 0.07 1.22 -16.83
N THR A 115 0.64 0.02 -16.89
CA THR A 115 0.51 -0.98 -15.83
C THR A 115 1.23 -0.58 -14.55
N THR A 116 2.36 0.14 -14.63
CA THR A 116 3.11 0.60 -13.45
C THR A 116 2.47 1.81 -12.77
N THR A 117 1.57 2.54 -13.43
CA THR A 117 0.92 3.73 -12.85
C THR A 117 0.22 3.43 -11.53
N TRP A 118 -0.46 2.29 -11.42
CA TRP A 118 -1.10 1.83 -10.18
C TRP A 118 -0.12 1.68 -9.01
N SER A 119 1.11 1.26 -9.28
CA SER A 119 2.13 1.06 -8.24
C SER A 119 2.62 2.36 -7.60
N TYR A 120 2.36 3.51 -8.23
CA TYR A 120 2.70 4.85 -7.72
C TYR A 120 1.47 5.61 -7.21
N ASP A 121 0.29 5.00 -7.22
CA ASP A 121 -0.91 5.63 -6.66
C ASP A 121 -0.77 5.83 -5.15
N GLY A 122 -1.48 6.85 -4.63
CA GLY A 122 -1.43 7.20 -3.21
C GLY A 122 -0.29 8.13 -2.80
N MET A 123 0.70 8.43 -3.64
CA MET A 123 1.77 9.40 -3.29
C MET A 123 1.21 10.76 -2.92
N GLY A 124 0.14 11.20 -3.59
CA GLY A 124 -0.55 12.47 -3.31
C GLY A 124 -1.40 12.47 -2.03
N ALA A 125 -1.64 11.32 -1.41
CA ALA A 125 -2.53 11.20 -0.25
C ALA A 125 -2.05 12.00 0.98
N ALA A 126 -0.73 12.21 1.12
CA ALA A 126 -0.18 13.07 2.16
C ALA A 126 -0.71 14.51 2.07
N CYS A 127 -1.11 14.97 0.88
CA CYS A 127 -1.69 16.30 0.67
C CYS A 127 -3.01 16.49 1.41
N TYR A 128 -3.79 15.43 1.63
CA TYR A 128 -5.05 15.48 2.36
C TYR A 128 -4.85 15.83 3.84
N MET A 129 -3.65 15.61 4.37
CA MET A 129 -3.27 15.95 5.73
C MET A 129 -2.47 17.24 5.85
N SER A 130 -2.35 18.04 4.81
CA SER A 130 -1.49 19.23 4.78
C SER A 130 -1.79 20.22 5.91
N GLY A 131 -3.05 20.32 6.35
CA GLY A 131 -3.47 21.16 7.48
C GLY A 131 -2.98 20.69 8.87
N GLU A 132 -2.55 19.43 8.98
CA GLU A 132 -2.07 18.82 10.24
C GLU A 132 -0.53 18.72 10.27
N ILE A 133 0.16 19.06 9.17
CA ILE A 133 1.61 18.96 9.03
C ILE A 133 2.29 20.26 9.49
N LYS A 134 3.32 20.13 10.33
CA LYS A 134 4.17 21.27 10.73
C LYS A 134 4.95 21.80 9.53
N ASN A 135 4.93 23.12 9.32
CA ASN A 135 5.61 23.79 8.20
C ASN A 135 5.32 23.14 6.84
N PRO A 136 4.03 23.04 6.41
CA PRO A 136 3.65 22.25 5.25
C PRO A 136 4.33 22.71 3.95
N LYS A 137 4.57 24.01 3.79
CA LYS A 137 5.26 24.57 2.60
C LYS A 137 6.66 23.98 2.38
N LYS A 138 7.35 23.53 3.42
CA LYS A 138 8.68 22.91 3.34
C LYS A 138 8.60 21.40 3.43
N ASN A 139 7.84 20.88 4.39
CA ASN A 139 7.83 19.44 4.70
C ASN A 139 7.04 18.61 3.70
N MET A 140 6.00 19.18 3.07
CA MET A 140 5.23 18.46 2.06
C MET A 140 6.06 18.17 0.79
N PRO A 141 6.65 19.17 0.11
CA PRO A 141 7.47 18.90 -1.08
C PRO A 141 8.64 17.96 -0.77
N LEU A 142 9.32 18.17 0.37
CA LEU A 142 10.43 17.32 0.79
C LEU A 142 9.98 15.87 1.01
N GLY A 143 8.87 15.67 1.71
CA GLY A 143 8.29 14.33 1.94
C GLY A 143 7.91 13.63 0.66
N LEU A 144 7.26 14.32 -0.27
CA LEU A 144 6.86 13.76 -1.57
C LEU A 144 8.08 13.38 -2.42
N ILE A 145 9.10 14.25 -2.48
CA ILE A 145 10.34 13.97 -3.24
C ILE A 145 11.08 12.78 -2.63
N LEU A 146 11.26 12.75 -1.31
CA LEU A 146 11.93 11.63 -0.63
C LEU A 146 11.17 10.32 -0.83
N THR A 147 9.84 10.34 -0.74
CA THR A 147 9.01 9.16 -1.01
C THR A 147 9.20 8.68 -2.45
N ALA A 148 9.16 9.59 -3.43
CA ALA A 148 9.38 9.25 -4.83
C ALA A 148 10.74 8.59 -5.06
N VAL A 149 11.81 9.15 -4.49
CA VAL A 149 13.17 8.61 -4.62
C VAL A 149 13.30 7.24 -3.96
N ILE A 150 12.76 7.07 -2.74
CA ILE A 150 12.83 5.80 -2.02
C ILE A 150 12.04 4.71 -2.76
N VAL A 151 10.82 5.01 -3.19
CA VAL A 151 9.97 4.06 -3.91
C VAL A 151 10.59 3.68 -5.25
N LEU A 152 11.14 4.65 -5.99
CA LEU A 152 11.86 4.40 -7.24
C LEU A 152 13.06 3.47 -7.01
N ALA A 153 13.88 3.74 -5.99
CA ALA A 153 15.04 2.92 -5.67
C ALA A 153 14.65 1.49 -5.28
N LEU A 154 13.58 1.30 -4.50
CA LEU A 154 13.09 -0.02 -4.12
C LEU A 154 12.52 -0.78 -5.32
N TYR A 155 11.71 -0.15 -6.15
CA TYR A 155 11.13 -0.80 -7.32
C TYR A 155 12.18 -1.13 -8.37
N ALA A 156 13.08 -0.19 -8.67
CA ALA A 156 14.17 -0.44 -9.61
C ALA A 156 15.12 -1.52 -9.10
N GLY A 157 15.49 -1.49 -7.82
CA GLY A 157 16.33 -2.51 -7.20
C GLY A 157 15.67 -3.88 -7.20
N LEU A 158 14.40 -4.00 -6.83
CA LEU A 158 13.67 -5.25 -6.82
C LEU A 158 13.50 -5.82 -8.24
N THR A 159 13.13 -4.98 -9.21
CA THR A 159 13.00 -5.39 -10.61
C THR A 159 14.34 -5.84 -11.20
N PHE A 160 15.42 -5.11 -10.91
CA PHE A 160 16.76 -5.46 -11.36
C PHE A 160 17.21 -6.83 -10.82
N VAL A 161 17.01 -7.04 -9.51
CA VAL A 161 17.34 -8.33 -8.87
C VAL A 161 16.46 -9.45 -9.42
N ALA A 162 15.16 -9.22 -9.59
CA ALA A 162 14.25 -10.20 -10.18
C ALA A 162 14.68 -10.57 -11.59
N SER A 163 15.01 -9.59 -12.42
CA SER A 163 15.49 -9.82 -13.80
C SER A 163 16.84 -10.54 -13.88
N GLY A 164 17.64 -10.50 -12.83
CA GLY A 164 18.93 -11.21 -12.76
C GLY A 164 18.86 -12.60 -12.14
N ILE A 165 17.71 -13.02 -11.59
CA ILE A 165 17.55 -14.30 -10.89
C ILE A 165 16.43 -15.14 -11.51
N LEU A 166 15.36 -14.49 -11.98
CA LEU A 166 14.20 -15.13 -12.59
C LEU A 166 14.25 -14.96 -14.11
N SER A 167 13.93 -16.01 -14.84
CA SER A 167 13.66 -15.88 -16.27
C SER A 167 12.37 -15.10 -16.53
N ILE A 168 12.26 -14.52 -17.71
CA ILE A 168 11.06 -13.74 -18.09
C ILE A 168 9.80 -14.65 -18.05
N ASP A 169 9.92 -15.90 -18.49
CA ASP A 169 8.80 -16.86 -18.48
C ASP A 169 8.36 -17.17 -17.03
N GLU A 170 9.30 -17.34 -16.11
CA GLU A 170 8.99 -17.55 -14.68
C GLU A 170 8.29 -16.34 -14.06
N MET A 171 8.73 -15.13 -14.38
CA MET A 171 8.07 -13.91 -13.88
C MET A 171 6.66 -13.76 -14.45
N ALA A 172 6.46 -14.08 -15.73
CA ALA A 172 5.18 -13.93 -16.40
C ALA A 172 4.12 -14.96 -16.00
N THR A 173 4.55 -16.17 -15.62
CA THR A 173 3.65 -17.28 -15.26
C THR A 173 3.40 -17.40 -13.76
N SER A 174 4.15 -16.67 -12.92
CA SER A 174 4.01 -16.72 -11.46
C SER A 174 2.92 -15.79 -10.95
N ASP A 175 2.01 -16.33 -10.16
CA ASP A 175 1.01 -15.54 -9.42
C ASP A 175 1.64 -14.72 -8.26
N ALA A 176 2.85 -15.09 -7.83
CA ALA A 176 3.57 -14.46 -6.74
C ALA A 176 5.08 -14.30 -7.04
N PRO A 177 5.48 -13.41 -7.99
CA PRO A 177 6.87 -13.28 -8.42
C PRO A 177 7.86 -12.98 -7.30
N ILE A 178 7.45 -12.20 -6.28
CA ILE A 178 8.30 -11.88 -5.12
C ILE A 178 8.55 -13.13 -4.25
N ALA A 179 7.56 -14.00 -4.09
CA ALA A 179 7.72 -15.26 -3.35
C ALA A 179 8.63 -16.21 -4.12
N LEU A 180 8.48 -16.28 -5.44
CA LEU A 180 9.35 -17.06 -6.32
C LEU A 180 10.78 -16.55 -6.28
N LEU A 181 10.99 -15.23 -6.33
CA LEU A 181 12.32 -14.63 -6.18
C LEU A 181 12.93 -15.02 -4.83
N ALA A 182 12.20 -14.82 -3.73
CA ALA A 182 12.68 -15.16 -2.40
C ALA A 182 13.02 -16.64 -2.26
N SER A 183 12.30 -17.56 -2.93
CA SER A 183 12.55 -19.00 -2.88
C SER A 183 13.88 -19.41 -3.54
N LYS A 184 14.38 -18.60 -4.48
CA LYS A 184 15.66 -18.85 -5.15
C LYS A 184 16.86 -18.22 -4.42
N LEU A 185 16.61 -17.40 -3.40
CA LEU A 185 17.69 -16.77 -2.66
C LEU A 185 18.32 -17.74 -1.62
N PRO A 186 19.65 -17.82 -1.54
CA PRO A 186 20.32 -18.67 -0.57
C PRO A 186 20.06 -18.21 0.87
N GLY A 187 19.89 -19.15 1.77
CA GLY A 187 19.66 -18.92 3.19
C GLY A 187 18.22 -18.60 3.57
N ILE A 188 17.40 -18.02 2.67
CA ILE A 188 16.01 -17.66 2.95
C ILE A 188 15.00 -18.47 2.13
N GLY A 189 15.44 -19.16 1.07
CA GLY A 189 14.55 -19.82 0.12
C GLY A 189 13.57 -20.82 0.74
N GLN A 190 14.00 -21.59 1.72
CA GLN A 190 13.13 -22.54 2.45
C GLN A 190 12.01 -21.86 3.26
N TYR A 191 12.18 -20.59 3.62
CA TYR A 191 11.22 -19.80 4.38
C TYR A 191 10.49 -18.76 3.52
N ALA A 192 10.68 -18.79 2.20
CA ALA A 192 10.17 -17.76 1.30
C ALA A 192 8.68 -17.47 1.47
N GLY A 193 7.84 -18.52 1.50
CA GLY A 193 6.40 -18.37 1.69
C GLY A 193 6.05 -17.66 3.00
N THR A 194 6.67 -18.06 4.09
CA THR A 194 6.47 -17.45 5.41
C THR A 194 6.93 -15.99 5.45
N ILE A 195 8.12 -15.71 4.90
CA ILE A 195 8.68 -14.36 4.85
C ILE A 195 7.75 -13.44 4.04
N VAL A 196 7.33 -13.89 2.85
CA VAL A 196 6.45 -13.08 1.99
C VAL A 196 5.07 -12.89 2.61
N ALA A 197 4.51 -13.88 3.28
CA ALA A 197 3.24 -13.74 4.00
C ALA A 197 3.34 -12.69 5.12
N ILE A 198 4.42 -12.74 5.93
CA ILE A 198 4.67 -11.74 6.98
C ILE A 198 4.87 -10.35 6.38
N MET A 199 5.67 -10.22 5.32
CA MET A 199 5.87 -8.97 4.62
C MET A 199 4.55 -8.39 4.11
N ALA A 200 3.71 -9.20 3.48
CA ALA A 200 2.42 -8.78 2.97
C ALA A 200 1.50 -8.28 4.09
N ILE A 201 1.44 -8.99 5.21
CA ILE A 201 0.67 -8.57 6.39
C ILE A 201 1.14 -7.19 6.87
N ILE A 202 2.44 -6.98 7.07
CA ILE A 202 3.02 -5.70 7.52
C ILE A 202 2.70 -4.57 6.53
N VAL A 203 2.88 -4.83 5.22
CA VAL A 203 2.59 -3.85 4.16
C VAL A 203 1.12 -3.45 4.18
N VAL A 204 0.21 -4.44 4.21
CA VAL A 204 -1.22 -4.16 4.12
C VAL A 204 -1.76 -3.53 5.41
N ILE A 205 -1.28 -3.94 6.58
CA ILE A 205 -1.61 -3.30 7.87
C ILE A 205 -1.26 -1.80 7.83
N GLY A 206 -0.06 -1.46 7.40
CA GLY A 206 0.32 -0.06 7.33
C GLY A 206 -0.45 0.71 6.25
N SER A 207 -0.84 0.07 5.15
CA SER A 207 -1.67 0.70 4.12
C SER A 207 -3.10 0.93 4.61
N LEU A 208 -3.71 -0.05 5.27
CA LEU A 208 -5.03 0.10 5.91
C LEU A 208 -5.03 1.25 6.92
N SER A 209 -4.04 1.29 7.82
CA SER A 209 -3.89 2.37 8.78
C SER A 209 -3.74 3.74 8.11
N SER A 210 -2.95 3.84 7.04
CA SER A 210 -2.80 5.08 6.26
C SER A 210 -4.13 5.53 5.66
N CYS A 211 -4.86 4.63 4.99
CA CYS A 211 -6.14 4.96 4.36
C CYS A 211 -7.14 5.51 5.39
N ILE A 212 -7.30 4.84 6.53
CA ILE A 212 -8.18 5.31 7.60
C ILE A 212 -7.71 6.66 8.17
N MET A 213 -6.42 6.95 8.10
CA MET A 213 -5.87 8.21 8.57
C MET A 213 -6.15 9.37 7.61
N PHE A 214 -5.90 9.23 6.30
CA PHE A 214 -5.93 10.38 5.38
C PHE A 214 -7.25 10.53 4.61
N GLN A 215 -7.91 9.46 4.21
CA GLN A 215 -9.11 9.53 3.37
C GLN A 215 -10.24 10.36 4.00
N PRO A 216 -10.61 10.22 5.28
CA PRO A 216 -11.70 10.99 5.89
C PRO A 216 -11.49 12.51 5.90
N ARG A 217 -10.28 12.99 5.62
CA ARG A 217 -9.97 14.43 5.55
C ARG A 217 -10.50 15.07 4.29
N ILE A 218 -10.74 14.27 3.23
CA ILE A 218 -11.34 14.77 1.98
C ILE A 218 -12.77 15.22 2.26
N GLU A 219 -13.60 14.35 2.84
CA GLU A 219 -14.99 14.66 3.16
C GLU A 219 -15.10 15.77 4.21
N TYR A 220 -14.19 15.77 5.19
CA TYR A 220 -14.11 16.82 6.20
C TYR A 220 -13.83 18.19 5.56
N ALA A 221 -12.88 18.28 4.63
CA ALA A 221 -12.56 19.51 3.92
C ALA A 221 -13.74 19.97 3.05
N MET A 222 -14.34 19.05 2.29
CA MET A 222 -15.51 19.34 1.47
C MET A 222 -16.71 19.82 2.31
N ALA A 223 -16.92 19.23 3.49
CA ALA A 223 -17.99 19.64 4.39
C ALA A 223 -17.75 21.05 4.94
N LYS A 224 -16.50 21.43 5.19
CA LYS A 224 -16.13 22.81 5.57
C LYS A 224 -16.41 23.82 4.46
N ASP A 225 -16.19 23.40 3.21
CA ASP A 225 -16.46 24.24 2.02
C ASP A 225 -17.95 24.20 1.59
N ASN A 226 -18.84 23.61 2.40
CA ASN A 226 -20.26 23.38 2.11
C ASN A 226 -20.52 22.57 0.82
N LEU A 227 -19.58 21.73 0.42
CA LEU A 227 -19.66 20.84 -0.74
C LEU A 227 -20.02 19.39 -0.35
N PHE A 228 -20.19 19.11 0.94
CA PHE A 228 -20.58 17.81 1.47
C PHE A 228 -21.52 17.98 2.67
N PHE A 229 -22.00 16.88 3.26
CA PHE A 229 -22.89 16.92 4.41
C PHE A 229 -22.23 17.60 5.61
N LYS A 230 -22.87 18.61 6.20
CA LYS A 230 -22.32 19.40 7.31
C LYS A 230 -21.85 18.58 8.51
N SER A 231 -22.44 17.40 8.73
CA SER A 231 -22.05 16.51 9.82
C SER A 231 -20.61 16.02 9.71
N PHE A 232 -20.04 15.93 8.48
CA PHE A 232 -18.66 15.51 8.26
C PHE A 232 -17.63 16.58 8.69
N ALA A 233 -18.06 17.83 8.88
CA ALA A 233 -17.20 18.88 9.44
C ALA A 233 -17.04 18.79 10.98
N LYS A 234 -17.64 17.78 11.64
CA LYS A 234 -17.55 17.63 13.09
C LYS A 234 -16.17 17.10 13.49
N VAL A 235 -15.56 17.81 14.44
CA VAL A 235 -14.27 17.48 15.06
C VAL A 235 -14.51 16.99 16.49
N HIS A 236 -13.74 15.99 16.91
CA HIS A 236 -13.85 15.47 18.27
C HIS A 236 -13.36 16.50 19.30
N PRO A 237 -14.15 16.84 20.34
CA PRO A 237 -13.82 17.94 21.24
C PRO A 237 -12.52 17.77 22.02
N LYS A 238 -12.08 16.53 22.27
CA LYS A 238 -10.85 16.21 23.01
C LYS A 238 -9.66 15.86 22.10
N TYR A 239 -9.91 15.20 20.98
CA TYR A 239 -8.85 14.62 20.14
C TYR A 239 -8.59 15.41 18.86
N GLU A 240 -9.42 16.42 18.58
CA GLU A 240 -9.31 17.30 17.41
C GLU A 240 -9.24 16.56 16.05
N THR A 241 -9.80 15.35 15.99
CA THR A 241 -9.86 14.51 14.80
C THR A 241 -11.23 14.59 14.13
N PRO A 242 -11.36 14.40 12.81
CA PRO A 242 -12.64 14.40 12.09
C PRO A 242 -13.39 13.08 12.34
N TYR A 243 -13.76 12.82 13.59
CA TYR A 243 -14.28 11.53 14.05
C TYR A 243 -15.52 11.06 13.30
N PHE A 244 -16.40 11.99 12.91
CA PHE A 244 -17.63 11.64 12.22
C PHE A 244 -17.34 11.09 10.82
N SER A 245 -16.45 11.75 10.05
CA SER A 245 -15.99 11.26 8.75
C SER A 245 -15.34 9.87 8.87
N ILE A 246 -14.48 9.67 9.87
CA ILE A 246 -13.82 8.38 10.12
C ILE A 246 -14.86 7.30 10.39
N ILE A 247 -15.87 7.54 11.26
CA ILE A 247 -16.89 6.55 11.61
C ILE A 247 -17.78 6.20 10.41
N VAL A 248 -18.23 7.20 9.64
CA VAL A 248 -19.14 6.95 8.53
C VAL A 248 -18.43 6.23 7.39
N GLN A 249 -17.21 6.62 7.05
CA GLN A 249 -16.43 5.95 6.03
C GLN A 249 -16.17 4.48 6.40
N TRP A 250 -15.86 4.21 7.67
CA TRP A 250 -15.75 2.86 8.17
C TRP A 250 -17.07 2.08 8.09
N ALA A 251 -18.20 2.69 8.47
CA ALA A 251 -19.49 2.02 8.42
C ALA A 251 -19.86 1.61 6.98
N VAL A 252 -19.54 2.46 6.00
CA VAL A 252 -19.72 2.15 4.57
C VAL A 252 -18.75 1.04 4.12
N ALA A 253 -17.55 0.98 4.66
CA ALA A 253 -16.57 -0.06 4.31
C ALA A 253 -16.97 -1.47 4.80
N ILE A 254 -17.81 -1.60 5.80
CA ILE A 254 -18.24 -2.91 6.35
C ILE A 254 -19.44 -3.50 5.60
N VAL A 255 -20.26 -2.67 4.95
CA VAL A 255 -21.43 -3.09 4.19
C VAL A 255 -21.05 -3.67 2.85
#